data_66c3a6adb0aa11be578ae009697ced61
#
_entry.id   66c3a6adb0aa11be578ae009697ced61
#
_cell.length_a   1.000
_cell.length_b   1.000
_cell.length_c   1.000
_cell.angle_alpha   90.00
_cell.angle_beta   90.00
_cell.angle_gamma   90.00
#
_symmetry.space_group_name_H-M   'P 1'
#
loop_
_entity.id
_entity.type
_entity.pdbx_description
1 polymer ?
#
loop_
_entity_poly.entity_id
_entity_poly.type
_entity_poly.pdbx_seq_one_letter_code
_entity_poly.pdbx_strand_id
1 'polypeptide(L)'
;KQEIFPGSVFVGIRFNPWVSIEGLFENKISTANQIIKFPTCLHETFSEINPCNLSPDFSDYHLLEKGLSNLTNQFKITSDPMVKYLCLKLESGTKIKEWIKEVPLSLRPVQKHFKKITGTTMAEFRNIHRLRNTVTQIYIQQEKITNAAFQNGYTDHAHFMNSFKKLMEGTPLKNFLTQTETIRHQL
;
A
#
# COMPACT_ATOMS: atom_id res chain seq x y z
N LYS A 1 -18.28 -4.01 -6.59
CA LYS A 1 -17.45 -3.37 -7.63
C LYS A 1 -17.89 -1.92 -7.71
N GLN A 2 -16.97 -0.99 -7.58
CA GLN A 2 -17.24 0.42 -7.79
C GLN A 2 -17.03 0.69 -9.30
N GLU A 3 -18.04 1.25 -9.96
CA GLU A 3 -17.88 1.66 -11.36
C GLU A 3 -17.09 2.97 -11.40
N ILE A 4 -16.00 2.98 -12.16
CA ILE A 4 -15.17 4.15 -12.37
C ILE A 4 -15.53 4.70 -13.75
N PHE A 5 -16.04 5.91 -13.78
CA PHE A 5 -16.41 6.58 -15.02
C PHE A 5 -15.18 7.27 -15.64
N PRO A 6 -15.10 7.36 -16.98
CA PRO A 6 -14.08 8.15 -17.66
C PRO A 6 -14.06 9.59 -17.12
N GLY A 7 -12.88 10.11 -16.80
CA GLY A 7 -12.72 11.44 -16.23
C GLY A 7 -12.84 11.51 -14.70
N SER A 8 -13.05 10.39 -14.00
CA SER A 8 -13.00 10.36 -12.54
C SER A 8 -11.60 10.67 -12.03
N VAL A 9 -11.48 11.57 -11.07
CA VAL A 9 -10.24 11.90 -10.37
C VAL A 9 -10.28 11.31 -8.97
N PHE A 10 -9.23 10.59 -8.59
CA PHE A 10 -9.09 10.03 -7.25
C PHE A 10 -7.90 10.66 -6.55
N VAL A 11 -8.13 11.13 -5.34
CA VAL A 11 -7.07 11.58 -4.44
C VAL A 11 -7.07 10.65 -3.23
N GLY A 12 -5.91 10.13 -2.88
CA GLY A 12 -5.77 9.19 -1.79
C GLY A 12 -4.55 9.50 -0.92
N ILE A 13 -4.71 9.29 0.39
CA ILE A 13 -3.63 9.33 1.36
C ILE A 13 -3.39 7.90 1.84
N ARG A 14 -2.18 7.41 1.66
CA ARG A 14 -1.79 6.09 2.13
C ARG A 14 -0.85 6.20 3.32
N PHE A 15 -1.29 5.71 4.45
CA PHE A 15 -0.43 5.56 5.62
C PHE A 15 0.44 4.32 5.51
N ASN A 16 1.63 4.40 6.09
CA ASN A 16 2.48 3.22 6.22
C ASN A 16 1.80 2.15 7.09
N PRO A 17 2.02 0.85 6.83
CA PRO A 17 1.34 -0.24 7.52
C PRO A 17 1.55 -0.29 9.04
N TRP A 18 2.59 0.37 9.53
CA TRP A 18 2.92 0.47 10.96
C TRP A 18 2.34 1.70 11.65
N VAL A 19 1.56 2.52 10.93
CA VAL A 19 0.91 3.72 11.48
C VAL A 19 -0.52 3.39 11.87
N SER A 20 -0.91 3.85 13.04
CA SER A 20 -2.27 3.74 13.58
C SER A 20 -2.79 5.13 13.91
N ILE A 21 -4.05 5.39 13.58
CA ILE A 21 -4.73 6.65 13.90
C ILE A 21 -5.82 6.32 14.92
N GLU A 22 -5.59 6.73 16.17
CA GLU A 22 -6.55 6.49 17.25
C GLU A 22 -7.71 7.49 17.14
N GLY A 23 -8.92 7.01 17.34
CA GLY A 23 -10.14 7.85 17.33
C GLY A 23 -10.73 8.10 15.94
N LEU A 24 -10.07 7.69 14.87
CA LEU A 24 -10.59 7.89 13.51
C LEU A 24 -11.86 7.07 13.24
N PHE A 25 -11.96 5.91 13.86
CA PHE A 25 -13.14 5.04 13.79
C PHE A 25 -13.63 4.76 15.21
N GLU A 26 -14.88 5.06 15.48
CA GLU A 26 -15.52 4.94 16.82
C GLU A 26 -15.48 3.51 17.37
N ASN A 27 -15.38 2.52 16.52
CA ASN A 27 -15.24 1.13 16.92
C ASN A 27 -13.86 0.60 16.52
N LYS A 28 -13.25 -0.21 17.38
CA LYS A 28 -12.03 -1.01 17.11
C LYS A 28 -12.26 -2.07 16.01
N ILE A 29 -12.91 -1.68 14.94
CA ILE A 29 -13.12 -2.54 13.78
C ILE A 29 -11.77 -2.67 13.10
N SER A 30 -11.34 -3.90 12.89
CA SER A 30 -10.22 -4.15 11.99
C SER A 30 -10.59 -3.61 10.61
N THR A 31 -10.00 -2.49 10.22
CA THR A 31 -10.22 -1.84 8.92
C THR A 31 -9.48 -2.56 7.79
N ALA A 32 -8.76 -3.63 8.13
CA ALA A 32 -8.02 -4.41 7.16
C ALA A 32 -8.97 -5.04 6.13
N ASN A 33 -8.72 -4.77 4.87
CA ASN A 33 -9.48 -5.25 3.71
C ASN A 33 -10.97 -4.82 3.68
N GLN A 34 -11.30 -3.70 4.31
CA GLN A 34 -12.65 -3.14 4.28
C GLN A 34 -12.64 -1.77 3.60
N ILE A 35 -13.62 -1.55 2.73
CA ILE A 35 -13.95 -0.21 2.25
C ILE A 35 -14.91 0.39 3.26
N ILE A 36 -14.45 1.38 4.00
CA ILE A 36 -15.23 2.04 5.03
C ILE A 36 -15.65 3.40 4.49
N LYS A 37 -16.89 3.79 4.78
CA LYS A 37 -17.35 5.14 4.48
C LYS A 37 -16.45 6.16 5.18
N PHE A 38 -16.04 7.18 4.45
CA PHE A 38 -15.20 8.25 4.97
C PHE A 38 -15.85 8.88 6.21
N PRO A 39 -15.17 8.93 7.36
CA PRO A 39 -15.73 9.52 8.57
C PRO A 39 -16.09 10.98 8.36
N THR A 40 -17.22 11.41 8.88
CA THR A 40 -17.73 12.80 8.72
C THR A 40 -16.75 13.84 9.25
N CYS A 41 -16.02 13.51 10.33
CA CYS A 41 -14.96 14.38 10.87
C CYS A 41 -13.81 14.66 9.90
N LEU A 42 -13.53 13.74 8.97
CA LEU A 42 -12.53 13.97 7.93
C LEU A 42 -13.05 14.80 6.76
N HIS A 43 -14.36 14.87 6.59
CA HIS A 43 -14.96 15.69 5.53
C HIS A 43 -14.63 17.17 5.72
N GLU A 44 -14.66 17.66 6.95
CA GLU A 44 -14.29 19.04 7.28
C GLU A 44 -12.79 19.27 7.12
N THR A 45 -11.97 18.28 7.54
CA THR A 45 -10.51 18.33 7.44
C THR A 45 -10.02 18.47 6.00
N PHE A 46 -10.73 17.86 5.05
CA PHE A 46 -10.39 17.87 3.63
C PHE A 46 -11.39 18.60 2.76
N SER A 47 -12.28 19.42 3.35
CA SER A 47 -13.34 20.14 2.64
C SER A 47 -12.82 21.11 1.57
N GLU A 48 -11.63 21.66 1.78
CA GLU A 48 -10.97 22.56 0.82
C GLU A 48 -10.36 21.83 -0.39
N ILE A 49 -10.22 20.50 -0.30
CA ILE A 49 -9.67 19.69 -1.37
C ILE A 49 -10.82 19.25 -2.28
N ASN A 50 -11.02 20.00 -3.36
CA ASN A 50 -11.86 19.53 -4.46
C ASN A 50 -10.97 18.81 -5.48
N PRO A 51 -11.12 17.47 -5.65
CA PRO A 51 -10.31 16.73 -6.61
C PRO A 51 -10.40 17.27 -8.05
N CYS A 52 -11.52 17.88 -8.41
CA CYS A 52 -11.72 18.48 -9.73
C CYS A 52 -10.88 19.74 -9.95
N ASN A 53 -10.45 20.39 -8.86
CA ASN A 53 -9.65 21.61 -8.91
C ASN A 53 -8.15 21.37 -8.71
N LEU A 54 -7.75 20.12 -8.43
CA LEU A 54 -6.34 19.80 -8.29
C LEU A 54 -5.66 19.81 -9.65
N SER A 55 -4.61 20.60 -9.75
CA SER A 55 -3.80 20.68 -10.96
C SER A 55 -3.11 19.34 -11.25
N PRO A 56 -3.06 18.89 -12.52
CA PRO A 56 -2.37 17.65 -12.90
C PRO A 56 -0.88 17.65 -12.56
N ASP A 57 -0.28 18.83 -12.39
CA ASP A 57 1.12 19.05 -12.03
C ASP A 57 1.40 19.08 -10.52
N PHE A 58 0.35 18.81 -9.71
CA PHE A 58 0.44 18.83 -8.25
C PHE A 58 0.83 20.19 -7.62
N SER A 59 0.62 21.31 -8.30
CA SER A 59 0.89 22.65 -7.75
C SER A 59 0.11 22.93 -6.46
N ASP A 60 -1.04 22.26 -6.26
CA ASP A 60 -1.92 22.39 -5.08
C ASP A 60 -1.56 21.43 -3.94
N TYR A 61 -0.35 20.87 -3.94
CA TYR A 61 0.12 19.94 -2.92
C TYR A 61 0.00 20.51 -1.48
N HIS A 62 0.12 21.83 -1.34
CA HIS A 62 -0.05 22.51 -0.06
C HIS A 62 -1.43 22.31 0.60
N LEU A 63 -2.50 22.09 -0.19
CA LEU A 63 -3.82 21.76 0.35
C LEU A 63 -3.85 20.38 0.99
N LEU A 64 -3.15 19.41 0.39
CA LEU A 64 -2.99 18.08 0.99
C LEU A 64 -2.16 18.13 2.27
N GLU A 65 -1.09 18.92 2.29
CA GLU A 65 -0.27 19.15 3.50
C GLU A 65 -1.09 19.78 4.62
N LYS A 66 -1.91 20.78 4.31
CA LYS A 66 -2.82 21.42 5.27
C LYS A 66 -3.82 20.41 5.85
N GLY A 67 -4.45 19.59 4.98
CA GLY A 67 -5.35 18.53 5.41
C GLY A 67 -4.66 17.49 6.30
N LEU A 68 -3.45 17.08 5.95
CA LEU A 68 -2.65 16.17 6.77
C LEU A 68 -2.26 16.78 8.12
N SER A 69 -1.88 18.06 8.15
CA SER A 69 -1.57 18.76 9.38
C SER A 69 -2.80 18.87 10.30
N ASN A 70 -3.96 19.16 9.76
CA ASN A 70 -5.20 19.15 10.52
C ASN A 70 -5.52 17.76 11.08
N LEU A 71 -5.34 16.71 10.28
CA LEU A 71 -5.54 15.33 10.71
C LEU A 71 -4.59 14.96 11.86
N THR A 72 -3.31 15.35 11.79
CA THR A 72 -2.33 15.09 12.87
C THR A 72 -2.63 15.86 14.15
N ASN A 73 -3.29 17.01 14.05
CA ASN A 73 -3.71 17.82 15.19
C ASN A 73 -4.99 17.30 15.85
N GLN A 74 -5.88 16.68 15.07
CA GLN A 74 -7.16 16.16 15.58
C GLN A 74 -7.06 14.76 16.15
N PHE A 75 -6.15 13.93 15.63
CA PHE A 75 -6.05 12.52 15.98
C PHE A 75 -4.66 12.16 16.48
N LYS A 76 -4.62 11.25 17.45
CA LYS A 76 -3.36 10.69 17.92
C LYS A 76 -2.83 9.67 16.92
N ILE A 77 -1.75 10.03 16.24
CA ILE A 77 -1.04 9.15 15.33
C ILE A 77 0.08 8.44 16.08
N THR A 78 0.05 7.12 16.06
CA THR A 78 1.07 6.27 16.69
C THR A 78 1.75 5.41 15.64
N SER A 79 2.99 5.03 15.91
CA SER A 79 3.78 4.16 15.05
C SER A 79 4.29 2.97 15.86
N ASP A 80 4.13 1.76 15.32
CA ASP A 80 4.67 0.55 15.91
C ASP A 80 6.11 0.31 15.42
N PRO A 81 7.15 0.49 16.28
CA PRO A 81 8.53 0.39 15.85
C PRO A 81 8.93 -1.01 15.39
N MET A 82 8.36 -2.05 16.03
CA MET A 82 8.64 -3.43 15.66
C MET A 82 8.04 -3.74 14.28
N VAL A 83 6.77 -3.37 14.05
CA VAL A 83 6.13 -3.58 12.74
C VAL A 83 6.84 -2.77 11.65
N LYS A 84 7.28 -1.54 11.94
CA LYS A 84 8.11 -0.75 11.02
C LYS A 84 9.38 -1.50 10.63
N TYR A 85 10.13 -1.98 11.61
CA TYR A 85 11.35 -2.77 11.36
C TYR A 85 11.07 -4.01 10.50
N LEU A 86 10.00 -4.76 10.83
CA LEU A 86 9.61 -5.95 10.09
C LEU A 86 9.23 -5.63 8.63
N CYS A 87 8.47 -4.57 8.40
CA CYS A 87 8.12 -4.13 7.04
C CYS A 87 9.38 -3.82 6.22
N LEU A 88 10.29 -3.01 6.74
CA LEU A 88 11.53 -2.65 6.06
C LEU A 88 12.39 -3.88 5.73
N LYS A 89 12.49 -4.84 6.65
CA LYS A 89 13.21 -6.12 6.42
C LYS A 89 12.52 -7.00 5.36
N LEU A 90 11.19 -7.02 5.33
CA LEU A 90 10.43 -7.76 4.31
C LEU A 90 10.55 -7.10 2.92
N GLU A 91 10.59 -5.78 2.87
CA GLU A 91 10.76 -4.99 1.66
C GLU A 91 12.16 -5.14 1.05
N SER A 92 13.20 -5.27 1.88
CA SER A 92 14.58 -5.49 1.42
C SER A 92 14.79 -6.85 0.73
N GLY A 93 13.79 -7.73 0.74
CA GLY A 93 13.87 -9.05 0.12
C GLY A 93 14.69 -10.10 0.89
N THR A 94 15.31 -9.72 2.01
CA THR A 94 16.07 -10.64 2.85
C THR A 94 15.21 -11.77 3.41
N LYS A 95 15.79 -12.96 3.58
CA LYS A 95 15.05 -14.11 4.09
C LYS A 95 14.74 -13.92 5.59
N ILE A 96 13.52 -14.24 5.98
CA ILE A 96 13.06 -14.13 7.38
C ILE A 96 14.00 -14.84 8.35
N LYS A 97 14.56 -15.98 7.95
CA LYS A 97 15.50 -16.78 8.77
C LYS A 97 16.79 -16.03 9.12
N GLU A 98 17.19 -15.05 8.31
CA GLU A 98 18.43 -14.31 8.49
C GLU A 98 18.33 -13.24 9.58
N TRP A 99 17.20 -12.56 9.66
CA TRP A 99 17.03 -11.42 10.56
C TRP A 99 16.05 -11.67 11.73
N ILE A 100 15.24 -12.72 11.69
CA ILE A 100 14.27 -12.99 12.77
C ILE A 100 14.95 -13.20 14.14
N LYS A 101 16.21 -13.61 14.15
CA LYS A 101 17.00 -13.77 15.37
C LYS A 101 17.37 -12.44 16.04
N GLU A 102 17.29 -11.34 15.29
CA GLU A 102 17.52 -9.97 15.80
C GLU A 102 16.30 -9.47 16.60
N VAL A 103 15.15 -10.13 16.45
CA VAL A 103 13.92 -9.78 17.17
C VAL A 103 13.88 -10.56 18.49
N PRO A 104 13.71 -9.87 19.66
CA PRO A 104 13.77 -10.51 20.99
C PRO A 104 12.54 -11.36 21.33
N LEU A 105 11.81 -11.82 20.32
CA LEU A 105 10.61 -12.64 20.44
C LEU A 105 10.67 -13.83 19.49
N SER A 106 10.00 -14.92 19.86
CA SER A 106 9.85 -16.04 18.94
C SER A 106 8.97 -15.67 17.73
N LEU A 107 9.15 -16.38 16.62
CA LEU A 107 8.49 -16.07 15.34
C LEU A 107 6.96 -15.99 15.43
N ARG A 108 6.32 -16.88 16.19
CA ARG A 108 4.85 -16.99 16.25
C ARG A 108 4.18 -15.76 16.88
N PRO A 109 4.59 -15.23 18.03
CA PRO A 109 4.11 -13.94 18.56
C PRO A 109 4.35 -12.78 17.59
N VAL A 110 5.52 -12.72 16.95
CA VAL A 110 5.86 -11.67 15.97
C VAL A 110 4.89 -11.69 14.80
N GLN A 111 4.61 -12.86 14.22
CA GLN A 111 3.65 -13.00 13.14
C GLN A 111 2.23 -12.60 13.54
N LYS A 112 1.80 -12.98 14.76
CA LYS A 112 0.49 -12.60 15.30
C LYS A 112 0.38 -11.10 15.50
N HIS A 113 1.42 -10.47 16.06
CA HIS A 113 1.45 -9.02 16.25
C HIS A 113 1.45 -8.28 14.91
N PHE A 114 2.31 -8.68 13.98
CA PHE A 114 2.36 -8.11 12.63
C PHE A 114 0.99 -8.15 11.96
N LYS A 115 0.33 -9.32 11.94
CA LYS A 115 -1.00 -9.46 11.35
C LYS A 115 -2.06 -8.62 12.06
N LYS A 116 -1.96 -8.47 13.38
CA LYS A 116 -2.88 -7.62 14.17
C LYS A 116 -2.80 -6.15 13.74
N ILE A 117 -1.59 -5.64 13.50
CA ILE A 117 -1.36 -4.22 13.14
C ILE A 117 -1.61 -3.97 11.65
N THR A 118 -1.06 -4.82 10.77
CA THR A 118 -1.10 -4.60 9.32
C THR A 118 -2.32 -5.19 8.62
N GLY A 119 -3.06 -6.08 9.29
CA GLY A 119 -4.17 -6.84 8.71
C GLY A 119 -3.74 -7.99 7.78
N THR A 120 -2.46 -8.10 7.44
CA THR A 120 -1.92 -9.12 6.52
C THR A 120 -0.86 -9.97 7.19
N THR A 121 -0.60 -11.16 6.66
CA THR A 121 0.54 -11.96 7.11
C THR A 121 1.85 -11.40 6.54
N MET A 122 2.98 -11.67 7.19
CA MET A 122 4.32 -11.29 6.70
C MET A 122 4.60 -11.87 5.30
N ALA A 123 4.09 -13.06 5.00
CA ALA A 123 4.25 -13.70 3.69
C ALA A 123 3.43 -12.97 2.61
N GLU A 124 2.18 -12.62 2.90
CA GLU A 124 1.33 -11.83 2.00
C GLU A 124 1.93 -10.45 1.75
N PHE A 125 2.33 -9.75 2.80
CA PHE A 125 2.98 -8.44 2.70
C PHE A 125 4.21 -8.49 1.78
N ARG A 126 5.10 -9.45 2.00
CA ARG A 126 6.28 -9.66 1.14
C ARG A 126 5.90 -9.93 -0.31
N ASN A 127 4.87 -10.76 -0.54
CA ASN A 127 4.43 -11.08 -1.89
C ASN A 127 3.83 -9.87 -2.62
N ILE A 128 3.04 -9.05 -1.92
CA ILE A 128 2.48 -7.81 -2.45
C ILE A 128 3.61 -6.84 -2.83
N HIS A 129 4.58 -6.64 -1.92
CA HIS A 129 5.71 -5.76 -2.17
C HIS A 129 6.57 -6.23 -3.36
N ARG A 130 6.86 -7.52 -3.42
CA ARG A 130 7.59 -8.16 -4.52
C ARG A 130 6.88 -7.96 -5.86
N LEU A 131 5.55 -8.17 -5.88
CA LEU A 131 4.74 -7.96 -7.07
C LEU A 131 4.78 -6.50 -7.51
N ARG A 132 4.58 -5.57 -6.56
CA ARG A 132 4.62 -4.14 -6.84
C ARG A 132 5.95 -3.73 -7.47
N ASN A 133 7.08 -4.13 -6.89
CA ASN A 133 8.40 -3.82 -7.43
C ASN A 133 8.58 -4.36 -8.85
N THR A 134 8.14 -5.61 -9.10
CA THR A 134 8.23 -6.21 -10.43
C THR A 134 7.41 -5.43 -11.45
N VAL A 135 6.17 -5.06 -11.11
CA VAL A 135 5.31 -4.27 -11.99
C VAL A 135 5.89 -2.88 -12.23
N THR A 136 6.43 -2.24 -11.19
CA THR A 136 7.11 -0.93 -11.32
C THR A 136 8.29 -1.00 -12.27
N GLN A 137 9.13 -2.03 -12.19
CA GLN A 137 10.26 -2.22 -13.11
C GLN A 137 9.79 -2.44 -14.55
N ILE A 138 8.77 -3.25 -14.74
CA ILE A 138 8.21 -3.50 -16.08
C ILE A 138 7.62 -2.22 -16.67
N TYR A 139 6.81 -1.51 -15.89
CA TYR A 139 6.00 -0.40 -16.40
C TYR A 139 6.75 0.92 -16.47
N ILE A 140 7.46 1.29 -15.40
CA ILE A 140 8.14 2.59 -15.31
C ILE A 140 9.55 2.52 -15.91
N GLN A 141 10.31 1.45 -15.61
CA GLN A 141 11.68 1.29 -16.07
C GLN A 141 11.77 0.58 -17.42
N GLN A 142 10.64 0.13 -17.99
CA GLN A 142 10.55 -0.59 -19.26
C GLN A 142 11.41 -1.87 -19.29
N GLU A 143 11.60 -2.49 -18.13
CA GLU A 143 12.40 -3.71 -18.00
C GLU A 143 11.65 -4.91 -18.61
N LYS A 144 12.38 -5.86 -19.17
CA LYS A 144 11.78 -7.12 -19.65
C LYS A 144 11.15 -7.91 -18.51
N ILE A 145 9.95 -8.43 -18.72
CA ILE A 145 9.16 -9.16 -17.71
C ILE A 145 10.00 -10.25 -17.03
N THR A 146 10.77 -11.02 -17.81
CA THR A 146 11.60 -12.10 -17.29
C THR A 146 12.70 -11.60 -16.36
N ASN A 147 13.37 -10.50 -16.72
CA ASN A 147 14.42 -9.90 -15.91
C ASN A 147 13.85 -9.30 -14.62
N ALA A 148 12.80 -8.49 -14.74
CA ALA A 148 12.13 -7.90 -13.58
C ALA A 148 11.62 -8.98 -12.61
N ALA A 149 11.02 -10.06 -13.12
CA ALA A 149 10.58 -11.18 -12.31
C ALA A 149 11.74 -11.84 -11.58
N PHE A 150 12.84 -12.13 -12.28
CA PHE A 150 14.01 -12.77 -11.70
C PHE A 150 14.69 -11.90 -10.63
N GLN A 151 14.88 -10.60 -10.91
CA GLN A 151 15.48 -9.64 -9.97
C GLN A 151 14.65 -9.51 -8.66
N ASN A 152 13.34 -9.69 -8.76
CA ASN A 152 12.45 -9.69 -7.59
C ASN A 152 12.23 -11.07 -6.98
N GLY A 153 13.05 -12.09 -7.36
CA GLY A 153 13.09 -13.41 -6.74
C GLY A 153 11.97 -14.35 -7.16
N TYR A 154 11.34 -14.14 -8.30
CA TYR A 154 10.53 -15.17 -8.95
C TYR A 154 11.45 -16.19 -9.64
N THR A 155 11.09 -17.46 -9.61
CA THR A 155 11.89 -18.53 -10.23
C THR A 155 11.83 -18.48 -11.75
N ASP A 156 10.69 -18.07 -12.27
CA ASP A 156 10.42 -18.00 -13.72
C ASP A 156 9.25 -17.06 -14.01
N HIS A 157 9.00 -16.83 -15.30
CA HIS A 157 7.89 -16.01 -15.78
C HIS A 157 6.51 -16.55 -15.34
N ALA A 158 6.32 -17.87 -15.37
CA ALA A 158 5.04 -18.48 -15.00
C ALA A 158 4.71 -18.27 -13.51
N HIS A 159 5.71 -18.40 -12.64
CA HIS A 159 5.58 -18.11 -11.20
C HIS A 159 5.16 -16.65 -10.96
N PHE A 160 5.77 -15.69 -11.64
CA PHE A 160 5.35 -14.29 -11.58
C PHE A 160 3.91 -14.11 -12.06
N MET A 161 3.57 -14.63 -13.24
CA MET A 161 2.22 -14.48 -13.82
C MET A 161 1.13 -15.10 -12.94
N ASN A 162 1.39 -16.25 -12.33
CA ASN A 162 0.46 -16.89 -11.39
C ASN A 162 0.29 -16.05 -10.12
N SER A 163 1.36 -15.48 -9.59
CA SER A 163 1.31 -14.58 -8.43
C SER A 163 0.54 -13.30 -8.76
N PHE A 164 0.79 -12.71 -9.93
CA PHE A 164 0.08 -11.54 -10.42
C PHE A 164 -1.42 -11.81 -10.55
N LYS A 165 -1.79 -12.88 -11.29
CA LYS A 165 -3.18 -13.27 -11.50
C LYS A 165 -3.93 -13.50 -10.18
N LYS A 166 -3.28 -14.13 -9.21
CA LYS A 166 -3.86 -14.37 -7.87
C LYS A 166 -4.13 -13.08 -7.12
N LEU A 167 -3.19 -12.13 -7.12
CA LEU A 167 -3.31 -10.86 -6.40
C LEU A 167 -4.23 -9.85 -7.10
N MET A 168 -4.29 -9.92 -8.43
CA MET A 168 -5.11 -9.03 -9.27
C MET A 168 -6.47 -9.64 -9.66
N GLU A 169 -6.94 -10.63 -8.87
CA GLU A 169 -8.25 -11.27 -9.04
C GLU A 169 -8.55 -11.74 -10.48
N GLY A 170 -7.53 -12.24 -11.16
CA GLY A 170 -7.63 -12.76 -12.51
C GLY A 170 -7.41 -11.75 -13.63
N THR A 171 -7.19 -10.46 -13.32
CA THR A 171 -6.89 -9.45 -14.34
C THR A 171 -5.58 -9.79 -15.07
N PRO A 172 -5.59 -9.89 -16.42
CA PRO A 172 -4.36 -10.12 -17.17
C PRO A 172 -3.38 -8.96 -17.05
N LEU A 173 -2.07 -9.25 -16.95
CA LEU A 173 -1.03 -8.23 -16.85
C LEU A 173 -1.09 -7.22 -18.01
N LYS A 174 -1.33 -7.69 -19.23
CA LYS A 174 -1.47 -6.82 -20.41
C LYS A 174 -2.57 -5.78 -20.20
N ASN A 175 -3.74 -6.20 -19.73
CA ASN A 175 -4.87 -5.28 -19.49
C ASN A 175 -4.55 -4.31 -18.36
N PHE A 176 -3.88 -4.78 -17.31
CA PHE A 176 -3.41 -3.92 -16.23
C PHE A 176 -2.46 -2.85 -16.75
N LEU A 177 -1.45 -3.21 -17.54
CA LEU A 177 -0.47 -2.27 -18.06
C LEU A 177 -1.08 -1.25 -19.04
N THR A 178 -2.09 -1.63 -19.84
CA THR A 178 -2.76 -0.71 -20.77
C THR A 178 -3.72 0.25 -20.07
N GLN A 179 -4.30 -0.14 -18.94
CA GLN A 179 -5.20 0.71 -18.17
C GLN A 179 -4.46 1.71 -17.27
N THR A 180 -3.16 1.55 -17.09
CA THR A 180 -2.37 2.29 -16.10
C THR A 180 -1.69 3.54 -16.61
N GLU A 181 -2.01 4.08 -17.77
CA GLU A 181 -1.52 5.42 -18.14
C GLU A 181 -1.86 6.48 -17.08
N THR A 182 -2.97 6.27 -16.37
CA THR A 182 -3.44 7.12 -15.28
C THR A 182 -2.72 6.84 -13.93
N ILE A 183 -2.01 5.72 -13.78
CA ILE A 183 -1.41 5.28 -12.50
C ILE A 183 0.09 5.66 -12.38
N ARG A 184 0.65 6.35 -13.38
CA ARG A 184 2.08 6.75 -13.38
C ARG A 184 2.54 7.48 -12.11
N HIS A 185 1.61 8.08 -11.38
CA HIS A 185 1.90 8.86 -10.16
C HIS A 185 1.61 8.12 -8.85
N GLN A 186 1.20 6.83 -8.88
CA GLN A 186 0.79 6.07 -7.68
C GLN A 186 1.74 4.94 -7.31
N LEU A 187 2.75 4.65 -8.09
CA LEU A 187 3.78 3.63 -7.85
C LEU A 187 5.09 4.28 -7.44
#